data_2a15cab1d4c6a0403f70113c42999412
#
_entry.id   2a15cab1d4c6a0403f70113c42999412
#
_cell.length_a   1.000
_cell.length_b   1.000
_cell.length_c   1.000
_cell.angle_alpha   90.00
_cell.angle_beta   90.00
_cell.angle_gamma   90.00
#
_symmetry.space_group_name_H-M   'P 1'
#
loop_
_entity.id
_entity.type
_entity.pdbx_description
1 polymer ?
#
loop_
_entity_poly.entity_id
_entity_poly.type
_entity_poly.pdbx_seq_one_letter_code
_entity_poly.pdbx_strand_id
1 'polypeptide(L)'
;MHNIKRCRVNPISFLVVSLFSTTTVFAEGETTNPNSDLTLNEDQPCLICQLSGSASLAYDSNLYDKDDYRSVRNLSWNGTLNYPVSEQLRAFITGGGYRVFQDKTGTYVTDTVVGLNYSNLFTFGETGRLGLGGQLTIPTSEASRDTELYTAFRLSVPVSFKMLGGNYSVSPRLRKNFYKYQTMNGRVLTEWVYSVSADGHYQFDKLTLGASLLGGNGTSYKGNRSREFNYAASVYSNYQISDSWLASFTVSSAGFYSDAERGTLGNLDLFDTDKASYIAQLTYSF
;
A
#
# COMPACT_ATOMS: atom_id res chain seq x y z
N MET A 1 20.62 -40.89 -15.00
CA MET A 1 19.31 -40.47 -14.47
C MET A 1 19.55 -39.40 -13.42
N HIS A 2 19.44 -38.12 -13.81
CA HIS A 2 19.64 -36.99 -12.90
C HIS A 2 18.27 -36.56 -12.35
N ASN A 3 18.10 -36.71 -11.04
CA ASN A 3 16.92 -36.22 -10.31
C ASN A 3 16.97 -34.71 -10.21
N ILE A 4 16.22 -34.03 -11.06
CA ILE A 4 15.95 -32.58 -10.92
C ILE A 4 14.90 -32.43 -9.84
N LYS A 5 15.31 -32.05 -8.63
CA LYS A 5 14.41 -31.60 -7.57
C LYS A 5 13.79 -30.27 -8.02
N ARG A 6 12.53 -30.29 -8.43
CA ARG A 6 11.72 -29.08 -8.67
C ARG A 6 11.46 -28.41 -7.31
N CYS A 7 12.15 -27.32 -7.05
CA CYS A 7 11.79 -26.41 -5.96
C CYS A 7 10.39 -25.83 -6.24
N ARG A 8 9.42 -26.13 -5.40
CA ARG A 8 8.11 -25.46 -5.38
C ARG A 8 8.34 -24.04 -4.89
N VAL A 9 8.28 -23.09 -5.79
CA VAL A 9 8.23 -21.66 -5.48
C VAL A 9 6.84 -21.36 -4.90
N ASN A 10 6.77 -20.94 -3.66
CA ASN A 10 5.53 -20.50 -3.03
C ASN A 10 5.27 -19.06 -3.50
N PRO A 11 4.28 -18.77 -4.36
CA PRO A 11 4.06 -17.43 -4.93
C PRO A 11 3.44 -16.43 -3.94
N ILE A 12 3.25 -16.86 -2.69
CA ILE A 12 2.46 -16.12 -1.68
C ILE A 12 3.25 -14.94 -1.09
N SER A 13 4.58 -15.04 -0.99
CA SER A 13 5.40 -13.95 -0.45
C SER A 13 5.41 -12.69 -1.32
N PHE A 14 5.15 -12.81 -2.62
CA PHE A 14 5.15 -11.67 -3.55
C PHE A 14 3.88 -10.80 -3.50
N LEU A 15 2.75 -11.39 -3.06
CA LEU A 15 1.48 -10.65 -3.05
C LEU A 15 1.39 -9.67 -1.87
N VAL A 16 2.10 -9.95 -0.78
CA VAL A 16 2.06 -9.15 0.45
C VAL A 16 2.79 -7.81 0.28
N VAL A 17 3.93 -7.81 -0.41
CA VAL A 17 4.72 -6.57 -0.61
C VAL A 17 3.99 -5.56 -1.50
N SER A 18 3.22 -6.02 -2.49
CA SER A 18 2.45 -5.13 -3.38
C SER A 18 1.19 -4.53 -2.73
N LEU A 19 0.70 -5.10 -1.62
CA LEU A 19 -0.46 -4.58 -0.90
C LEU A 19 -0.12 -3.43 0.06
N PHE A 20 1.11 -3.38 0.57
CA PHE A 20 1.54 -2.35 1.52
C PHE A 20 2.06 -1.06 0.88
N SER A 21 2.40 -1.07 -0.41
CA SER A 21 3.03 0.07 -1.08
C SER A 21 2.11 1.26 -1.37
N THR A 22 0.87 1.28 -0.88
CA THR A 22 -0.08 2.38 -1.17
C THR A 22 -0.90 2.88 0.01
N THR A 23 -0.46 2.67 1.24
CA THR A 23 -1.03 3.41 2.38
C THR A 23 -0.14 4.61 2.73
N THR A 24 0.01 5.55 1.81
CA THR A 24 0.27 6.91 2.23
C THR A 24 -1.01 7.43 2.85
N VAL A 25 -1.14 7.30 4.15
CA VAL A 25 -2.11 8.04 4.94
C VAL A 25 -1.68 9.51 4.81
N PHE A 26 -2.43 10.27 4.02
CA PHE A 26 -2.29 11.72 4.01
C PHE A 26 -2.80 12.24 5.35
N ALA A 27 -1.89 12.49 6.29
CA ALA A 27 -2.17 13.41 7.37
C ALA A 27 -2.12 14.82 6.74
N GLU A 28 -3.26 15.34 6.30
CA GLU A 28 -3.42 16.77 6.09
C GLU A 28 -3.40 17.44 7.46
N GLY A 29 -2.20 17.84 7.89
CA GLY A 29 -2.06 18.86 8.92
C GLY A 29 -2.43 20.20 8.29
N GLU A 30 -3.62 20.71 8.55
CA GLU A 30 -3.93 22.12 8.36
C GLU A 30 -3.02 22.94 9.31
N THR A 31 -1.88 23.37 8.82
CA THR A 31 -1.18 24.53 9.41
C THR A 31 -1.79 25.77 8.79
N THR A 32 -2.81 26.31 9.45
CA THR A 32 -3.22 27.68 9.25
C THR A 32 -2.11 28.60 9.74
N ASN A 33 -1.33 29.12 8.81
CA ASN A 33 -0.40 30.21 9.09
C ASN A 33 -1.12 31.52 8.67
N PRO A 34 -1.49 32.42 9.60
CA PRO A 34 -2.01 33.72 9.24
C PRO A 34 -0.86 34.69 9.04
N ASN A 35 -0.83 35.32 7.89
CA ASN A 35 0.02 36.44 7.46
C ASN A 35 1.26 36.10 6.65
N SER A 36 1.08 36.14 5.35
CA SER A 36 2.03 36.82 4.46
C SER A 36 1.23 37.43 3.31
N ASP A 37 0.98 38.73 3.44
CA ASP A 37 0.69 39.62 2.33
C ASP A 37 1.88 39.60 1.37
N LEU A 38 1.81 38.77 0.36
CA LEU A 38 2.65 38.83 -0.82
C LEU A 38 1.72 39.11 -2.00
N THR A 39 1.68 40.38 -2.40
CA THR A 39 1.20 40.81 -3.70
C THR A 39 1.95 40.05 -4.78
N LEU A 40 1.35 38.95 -5.27
CA LEU A 40 1.87 38.21 -6.41
C LEU A 40 1.43 38.92 -7.68
N ASN A 41 2.40 39.40 -8.44
CA ASN A 41 2.26 39.75 -9.85
C ASN A 41 1.68 38.55 -10.61
N GLU A 42 0.62 38.78 -11.38
CA GLU A 42 0.06 37.84 -12.35
C GLU A 42 1.07 37.55 -13.44
N ASP A 43 1.93 36.55 -13.23
CA ASP A 43 2.74 35.95 -14.27
C ASP A 43 2.74 34.45 -14.08
N GLN A 44 2.08 33.79 -15.02
CA GLN A 44 2.02 32.35 -15.34
C GLN A 44 2.34 31.37 -14.20
N PRO A 45 1.39 30.50 -13.80
CA PRO A 45 1.64 29.53 -12.75
C PRO A 45 2.82 28.62 -13.16
N CYS A 46 3.92 28.73 -12.44
CA CYS A 46 5.05 27.84 -12.61
C CYS A 46 4.59 26.42 -12.33
N LEU A 47 4.40 25.63 -13.39
CA LEU A 47 3.90 24.24 -13.29
C LEU A 47 4.76 23.39 -12.34
N ILE A 48 6.07 23.70 -12.25
CA ILE A 48 7.02 22.98 -11.40
C ILE A 48 6.86 23.39 -9.93
N CYS A 49 6.41 24.62 -9.64
CA CYS A 49 6.26 25.12 -8.28
C CYS A 49 5.07 24.48 -7.52
N GLN A 50 4.18 23.80 -8.22
CA GLN A 50 3.04 23.09 -7.64
C GLN A 50 3.31 21.60 -7.43
N LEU A 51 4.47 21.11 -7.87
CA LEU A 51 4.85 19.71 -7.72
C LEU A 51 5.30 19.46 -6.28
N SER A 52 4.70 18.48 -5.63
CA SER A 52 5.12 17.97 -4.34
C SER A 52 5.50 16.49 -4.46
N GLY A 53 6.29 16.01 -3.55
CA GLY A 53 6.69 14.61 -3.62
C GLY A 53 7.25 14.08 -2.33
N SER A 54 7.49 12.78 -2.31
CA SER A 54 8.15 12.11 -1.21
C SER A 54 9.05 10.99 -1.71
N ALA A 55 10.12 10.76 -0.97
CA ALA A 55 11.01 9.61 -1.14
C ALA A 55 11.17 8.92 0.20
N SER A 56 11.01 7.61 0.24
CA SER A 56 11.14 6.83 1.46
C SER A 56 12.13 5.69 1.30
N LEU A 57 12.80 5.37 2.39
CA LEU A 57 13.68 4.22 2.55
C LEU A 57 13.21 3.45 3.79
N ALA A 58 12.98 2.14 3.65
CA ALA A 58 12.52 1.32 4.75
C ALA A 58 13.32 0.01 4.84
N TYR A 59 13.60 -0.40 6.06
CA TYR A 59 14.16 -1.72 6.36
C TYR A 59 13.09 -2.57 7.04
N ASP A 60 12.84 -3.74 6.48
CA ASP A 60 11.86 -4.72 6.94
C ASP A 60 12.58 -5.99 7.42
N SER A 61 12.22 -6.44 8.61
CA SER A 61 12.76 -7.68 9.20
C SER A 61 11.69 -8.38 10.03
N ASN A 62 11.74 -9.70 10.09
CA ASN A 62 11.03 -10.50 11.09
C ASN A 62 12.01 -11.03 12.16
N LEU A 63 11.48 -11.75 13.17
CA LEU A 63 12.28 -12.24 14.30
C LEU A 63 12.88 -13.62 14.07
N TYR A 64 12.64 -14.27 12.92
CA TYR A 64 13.26 -15.55 12.62
C TYR A 64 14.78 -15.42 12.49
N ASP A 65 15.48 -16.46 12.90
CA ASP A 65 16.93 -16.55 12.73
C ASP A 65 17.33 -16.40 11.26
N LYS A 66 18.51 -15.86 11.03
CA LYS A 66 19.00 -15.56 9.68
C LYS A 66 19.05 -16.78 8.78
N ASP A 67 19.25 -17.96 9.36
CA ASP A 67 19.36 -19.24 8.62
C ASP A 67 18.01 -19.96 8.49
N ASP A 68 16.92 -19.39 9.03
CA ASP A 68 15.57 -19.92 8.87
C ASP A 68 15.01 -19.49 7.48
N TYR A 69 14.42 -20.44 6.75
CA TYR A 69 13.80 -20.19 5.45
C TYR A 69 12.60 -19.19 5.50
N ARG A 70 12.08 -18.92 6.70
CA ARG A 70 11.02 -17.95 6.96
C ARG A 70 11.56 -16.55 7.25
N SER A 71 12.87 -16.40 7.39
CA SER A 71 13.50 -15.13 7.67
C SER A 71 13.27 -14.15 6.51
N VAL A 72 12.85 -12.96 6.83
CA VAL A 72 12.64 -11.86 5.88
C VAL A 72 13.53 -10.70 6.29
N ARG A 73 14.34 -10.21 5.36
CA ARG A 73 15.18 -9.00 5.55
C ARG A 73 15.26 -8.27 4.22
N ASN A 74 14.62 -7.14 4.15
CA ASN A 74 14.49 -6.36 2.93
C ASN A 74 14.85 -4.90 3.19
N LEU A 75 15.47 -4.26 2.22
CA LEU A 75 15.58 -2.81 2.13
C LEU A 75 14.70 -2.37 0.96
N SER A 76 13.73 -1.52 1.22
CA SER A 76 12.82 -1.01 0.20
C SER A 76 12.93 0.51 0.07
N TRP A 77 12.67 1.01 -1.13
CA TRP A 77 12.57 2.42 -1.42
C TRP A 77 11.35 2.69 -2.27
N ASN A 78 10.75 3.83 -2.06
CA ASN A 78 9.60 4.29 -2.83
C ASN A 78 9.72 5.80 -3.09
N GLY A 79 9.24 6.23 -4.25
CA GLY A 79 9.13 7.63 -4.62
C GLY A 79 7.71 7.92 -5.11
N THR A 80 7.16 9.05 -4.69
CA THR A 80 5.86 9.54 -5.12
C THR A 80 5.99 10.99 -5.53
N LEU A 81 5.42 11.33 -6.68
CA LEU A 81 5.24 12.71 -7.14
C LEU A 81 3.75 13.00 -7.23
N ASN A 82 3.34 14.15 -6.74
CA ASN A 82 1.96 14.62 -6.73
C ASN A 82 1.86 15.95 -7.46
N TYR A 83 0.81 16.10 -8.26
CA TYR A 83 0.46 17.32 -8.94
C TYR A 83 -1.00 17.70 -8.64
N PRO A 84 -1.27 18.86 -8.03
CA PRO A 84 -2.62 19.34 -7.79
C PRO A 84 -3.20 19.82 -9.13
N VAL A 85 -4.17 19.08 -9.67
CA VAL A 85 -4.90 19.46 -10.89
C VAL A 85 -5.97 20.52 -10.56
N SER A 86 -6.55 20.41 -9.37
CA SER A 86 -7.46 21.40 -8.77
C SER A 86 -7.39 21.28 -7.25
N GLU A 87 -8.13 22.14 -6.52
CA GLU A 87 -8.21 22.08 -5.05
C GLU A 87 -8.62 20.70 -4.51
N GLN A 88 -9.44 19.97 -5.26
CA GLN A 88 -9.98 18.68 -4.85
C GLN A 88 -9.39 17.50 -5.62
N LEU A 89 -8.76 17.74 -6.79
CA LEU A 89 -8.25 16.71 -7.67
C LEU A 89 -6.72 16.73 -7.70
N ARG A 90 -6.11 15.61 -7.33
CA ARG A 90 -4.65 15.41 -7.34
C ARG A 90 -4.28 14.25 -8.24
N ALA A 91 -3.36 14.49 -9.16
CA ALA A 91 -2.70 13.44 -9.93
C ALA A 91 -1.46 12.97 -9.18
N PHE A 92 -1.10 11.70 -9.31
CA PHE A 92 0.13 11.17 -8.73
C PHE A 92 0.76 10.10 -9.61
N ILE A 93 2.07 9.95 -9.43
CA ILE A 93 2.85 8.81 -9.92
C ILE A 93 3.69 8.28 -8.77
N THR A 94 3.72 6.97 -8.60
CA THR A 94 4.53 6.31 -7.58
C THR A 94 5.22 5.08 -8.15
N GLY A 95 6.42 4.81 -7.68
CA GLY A 95 7.20 3.63 -8.03
C GLY A 95 8.34 3.45 -7.05
N GLY A 96 8.97 2.30 -7.08
CA GLY A 96 10.05 1.99 -6.15
C GLY A 96 10.70 0.65 -6.44
N GLY A 97 11.30 0.09 -5.42
CA GLY A 97 11.94 -1.21 -5.49
C GLY A 97 12.32 -1.71 -4.12
N TYR A 98 12.87 -2.89 -4.08
CA TYR A 98 13.38 -3.49 -2.85
C TYR A 98 14.56 -4.41 -3.13
N ARG A 99 15.42 -4.57 -2.13
CA ARG A 99 16.51 -5.52 -2.12
C ARG A 99 16.27 -6.55 -1.05
N VAL A 100 16.28 -7.82 -1.45
CA VAL A 100 16.20 -8.98 -0.57
C VAL A 100 17.60 -9.39 -0.16
N PHE A 101 17.84 -9.57 1.14
CA PHE A 101 19.16 -9.95 1.67
C PHE A 101 19.26 -11.44 1.99
N GLN A 102 18.14 -12.18 1.93
CA GLN A 102 18.08 -13.59 2.30
C GLN A 102 17.40 -14.43 1.23
N ASP A 103 17.69 -15.72 1.21
CA ASP A 103 17.16 -16.75 0.32
C ASP A 103 17.45 -16.43 -1.16
N LYS A 104 16.62 -15.66 -1.83
CA LYS A 104 16.86 -15.17 -3.20
C LYS A 104 17.36 -13.73 -3.15
N THR A 105 18.63 -13.54 -2.81
CA THR A 105 19.27 -12.22 -2.83
C THR A 105 19.12 -11.58 -4.20
N GLY A 106 18.55 -10.38 -4.24
CA GLY A 106 18.32 -9.65 -5.49
C GLY A 106 17.77 -8.27 -5.26
N THR A 107 17.84 -7.46 -6.30
CA THR A 107 17.22 -6.13 -6.34
C THR A 107 16.07 -6.18 -7.35
N TYR A 108 14.89 -5.81 -6.91
CA TYR A 108 13.66 -5.89 -7.67
C TYR A 108 12.99 -4.53 -7.74
N VAL A 109 12.41 -4.22 -8.87
CA VAL A 109 11.60 -2.99 -9.08
C VAL A 109 10.13 -3.34 -8.87
N THR A 110 9.39 -2.45 -8.25
CA THR A 110 7.93 -2.55 -8.13
C THR A 110 7.24 -2.01 -9.38
N ASP A 111 5.95 -2.31 -9.54
CA ASP A 111 5.17 -1.69 -10.60
C ASP A 111 5.05 -0.18 -10.37
N THR A 112 5.10 0.56 -11.47
CA THR A 112 4.79 1.99 -11.46
C THR A 112 3.28 2.17 -11.47
N VAL A 113 2.78 3.04 -10.61
CA VAL A 113 1.35 3.35 -10.53
C VAL A 113 1.14 4.82 -10.84
N VAL A 114 0.21 5.13 -11.71
CA VAL A 114 -0.27 6.48 -11.95
C VAL A 114 -1.74 6.57 -11.57
N GLY A 115 -2.17 7.71 -11.05
CA GLY A 115 -3.56 7.81 -10.62
C GLY A 115 -4.03 9.23 -10.37
N LEU A 116 -5.31 9.29 -10.05
CA LEU A 116 -6.04 10.49 -9.69
C LEU A 116 -6.79 10.25 -8.39
N ASN A 117 -6.72 11.20 -7.48
CA ASN A 117 -7.49 11.22 -6.24
C ASN A 117 -8.35 12.47 -6.17
N TYR A 118 -9.64 12.28 -5.98
CA TYR A 118 -10.62 13.34 -5.69
C TYR A 118 -10.96 13.26 -4.21
N SER A 119 -10.54 14.26 -3.44
CA SER A 119 -10.55 14.19 -1.98
C SER A 119 -11.89 14.48 -1.32
N ASN A 120 -12.80 15.16 -2.00
CA ASN A 120 -14.01 15.67 -1.38
C ASN A 120 -15.22 15.59 -2.31
N LEU A 121 -15.60 14.35 -2.70
CA LEU A 121 -16.76 14.11 -3.56
C LEU A 121 -18.08 14.42 -2.83
N PHE A 122 -18.14 14.10 -1.53
CA PHE A 122 -19.30 14.31 -0.69
C PHE A 122 -18.87 14.48 0.76
N THR A 123 -19.48 15.41 1.48
CA THR A 123 -19.29 15.62 2.92
C THR A 123 -20.54 15.22 3.69
N PHE A 124 -20.36 14.60 4.86
CA PHE A 124 -21.46 14.21 5.74
C PHE A 124 -21.11 14.44 7.20
N GLY A 125 -22.10 14.83 7.98
CA GLY A 125 -21.87 15.26 9.36
C GLY A 125 -20.90 16.44 9.44
N GLU A 126 -20.21 16.59 10.54
CA GLU A 126 -19.27 17.70 10.77
C GLU A 126 -17.89 17.45 10.18
N THR A 127 -17.45 16.20 10.12
CA THR A 127 -16.06 15.86 9.76
C THR A 127 -15.96 14.77 8.68
N GLY A 128 -17.10 14.19 8.29
CA GLY A 128 -17.13 13.07 7.34
C GLY A 128 -16.89 13.54 5.91
N ARG A 129 -15.98 12.87 5.21
CA ARG A 129 -15.64 13.13 3.80
C ARG A 129 -15.60 11.83 3.04
N LEU A 130 -16.13 11.84 1.83
CA LEU A 130 -16.04 10.74 0.88
C LEU A 130 -15.22 11.18 -0.31
N GLY A 131 -14.19 10.42 -0.64
CA GLY A 131 -13.35 10.64 -1.81
C GLY A 131 -13.55 9.58 -2.88
N LEU A 132 -12.86 9.77 -4.00
CA LEU A 132 -12.79 8.81 -5.09
C LEU A 132 -11.35 8.74 -5.62
N GLY A 133 -10.81 7.52 -5.76
CA GLY A 133 -9.48 7.29 -6.31
C GLY A 133 -9.52 6.35 -7.50
N GLY A 134 -8.79 6.70 -8.56
CA GLY A 134 -8.56 5.84 -9.72
C GLY A 134 -7.07 5.65 -9.95
N GLN A 135 -6.62 4.42 -10.18
CA GLN A 135 -5.20 4.09 -10.39
C GLN A 135 -5.03 3.14 -11.57
N LEU A 136 -3.99 3.37 -12.33
CA LEU A 136 -3.53 2.50 -13.40
C LEU A 136 -2.14 1.97 -13.05
N THR A 137 -1.95 0.65 -13.13
CA THR A 137 -0.67 -0.01 -12.91
C THR A 137 0.06 -0.19 -14.23
N ILE A 138 1.28 0.32 -14.32
CA ILE A 138 2.22 0.09 -15.42
C ILE A 138 3.13 -1.06 -14.97
N PRO A 139 3.16 -2.20 -15.67
CA PRO A 139 3.88 -3.41 -15.27
C PRO A 139 5.39 -3.26 -15.48
N THR A 140 6.05 -2.57 -14.57
CA THR A 140 7.51 -2.37 -14.58
C THR A 140 8.24 -3.44 -13.77
N SER A 141 7.56 -4.13 -12.86
CA SER A 141 8.14 -5.22 -12.06
C SER A 141 8.38 -6.49 -12.89
N GLU A 142 9.38 -7.28 -12.48
CA GLU A 142 9.67 -8.59 -13.07
C GLU A 142 8.46 -9.52 -12.93
N ALA A 143 7.85 -9.58 -11.74
CA ALA A 143 6.67 -10.41 -11.47
C ALA A 143 5.48 -10.10 -12.39
N SER A 144 5.22 -8.83 -12.67
CA SER A 144 4.14 -8.42 -13.60
C SER A 144 4.47 -8.76 -15.06
N ARG A 145 5.73 -8.63 -15.45
CA ARG A 145 6.19 -9.01 -16.80
C ARG A 145 6.16 -10.53 -16.99
N ASP A 146 6.61 -11.30 -15.99
CA ASP A 146 6.60 -12.76 -16.03
C ASP A 146 5.17 -13.32 -16.10
N THR A 147 4.22 -12.64 -15.49
CA THR A 147 2.80 -13.01 -15.57
C THR A 147 2.09 -12.42 -16.79
N GLU A 148 2.80 -11.74 -17.69
CA GLU A 148 2.26 -11.08 -18.88
C GLU A 148 1.09 -10.15 -18.53
N LEU A 149 1.22 -9.38 -17.44
CA LEU A 149 0.26 -8.36 -17.07
C LEU A 149 0.40 -7.16 -18.02
N TYR A 150 -0.65 -6.80 -18.75
CA TYR A 150 -0.66 -5.59 -19.56
C TYR A 150 -0.85 -4.34 -18.73
N THR A 151 -1.80 -4.38 -17.82
CA THR A 151 -2.11 -3.29 -16.90
C THR A 151 -3.09 -3.79 -15.83
N ALA A 152 -3.30 -2.98 -14.79
CA ALA A 152 -4.41 -3.16 -13.88
C ALA A 152 -5.03 -1.80 -13.54
N PHE A 153 -6.33 -1.76 -13.45
CA PHE A 153 -7.09 -0.60 -13.00
C PHE A 153 -7.62 -0.84 -11.59
N ARG A 154 -7.47 0.15 -10.71
CA ARG A 154 -8.02 0.11 -9.35
C ARG A 154 -8.89 1.33 -9.11
N LEU A 155 -10.08 1.09 -8.60
CA LEU A 155 -10.98 2.09 -8.06
C LEU A 155 -10.99 1.99 -6.54
N SER A 156 -11.02 3.13 -5.85
CA SER A 156 -11.14 3.21 -4.39
C SER A 156 -12.11 4.31 -3.99
N VAL A 157 -12.85 4.09 -2.90
CA VAL A 157 -13.81 5.05 -2.35
C VAL A 157 -13.46 5.27 -0.88
N PRO A 158 -12.45 6.11 -0.57
CA PRO A 158 -12.08 6.42 0.80
C PRO A 158 -13.17 7.23 1.48
N VAL A 159 -13.56 6.80 2.68
CA VAL A 159 -14.44 7.50 3.62
C VAL A 159 -13.60 7.84 4.84
N SER A 160 -13.48 9.12 5.16
CA SER A 160 -12.73 9.59 6.33
C SER A 160 -13.61 10.40 7.26
N PHE A 161 -13.38 10.27 8.57
CA PHE A 161 -14.13 11.01 9.60
C PHE A 161 -13.30 11.14 10.88
N LYS A 162 -13.65 12.11 11.71
CA LYS A 162 -13.06 12.28 13.04
C LYS A 162 -14.07 11.81 14.09
N MET A 163 -13.59 11.05 15.07
CA MET A 163 -14.39 10.56 16.18
C MET A 163 -13.50 10.42 17.43
N LEU A 164 -14.01 10.86 18.59
CA LEU A 164 -13.30 10.74 19.88
C LEU A 164 -11.86 11.30 19.85
N GLY A 165 -11.62 12.36 19.08
CA GLY A 165 -10.30 12.97 18.96
C GLY A 165 -9.34 12.25 18.01
N GLY A 166 -9.71 11.10 17.46
CA GLY A 166 -8.95 10.35 16.46
C GLY A 166 -9.45 10.59 15.04
N ASN A 167 -8.58 10.31 14.07
CA ASN A 167 -8.90 10.30 12.65
C ASN A 167 -9.08 8.85 12.19
N TYR A 168 -10.14 8.59 11.44
CA TYR A 168 -10.47 7.26 10.95
C TYR A 168 -10.75 7.29 9.46
N SER A 169 -10.37 6.22 8.77
CA SER A 169 -10.70 6.05 7.37
C SER A 169 -11.06 4.61 7.05
N VAL A 170 -11.99 4.42 6.13
CA VAL A 170 -12.34 3.13 5.55
C VAL A 170 -12.36 3.28 4.05
N SER A 171 -11.67 2.40 3.34
CA SER A 171 -11.55 2.49 1.88
C SER A 171 -11.84 1.14 1.22
N PRO A 172 -13.06 0.94 0.70
CA PRO A 172 -13.33 -0.14 -0.25
C PRO A 172 -12.57 0.09 -1.55
N ARG A 173 -12.05 -1.00 -2.13
CA ARG A 173 -11.24 -0.99 -3.35
C ARG A 173 -11.65 -2.13 -4.25
N LEU A 174 -11.70 -1.85 -5.55
CA LEU A 174 -11.91 -2.82 -6.59
C LEU A 174 -10.79 -2.69 -7.63
N ARG A 175 -10.10 -3.79 -7.91
CA ARG A 175 -9.04 -3.84 -8.92
C ARG A 175 -9.40 -4.86 -9.99
N LYS A 176 -9.22 -4.50 -11.25
CA LYS A 176 -9.27 -5.41 -12.40
C LYS A 176 -7.88 -5.52 -12.99
N ASN A 177 -7.42 -6.76 -13.17
CA ASN A 177 -6.18 -7.08 -13.86
C ASN A 177 -6.47 -7.44 -15.32
N PHE A 178 -5.61 -7.00 -16.21
CA PHE A 178 -5.67 -7.29 -17.64
C PHE A 178 -4.39 -8.02 -18.04
N TYR A 179 -4.48 -9.34 -18.15
CA TYR A 179 -3.36 -10.19 -18.55
C TYR A 179 -3.49 -10.55 -20.02
N LYS A 180 -2.36 -10.85 -20.67
CA LYS A 180 -2.31 -11.36 -22.05
C LYS A 180 -2.98 -12.74 -22.14
N TYR A 181 -2.77 -13.56 -21.12
CA TYR A 181 -3.35 -14.90 -21.03
C TYR A 181 -4.18 -15.02 -19.74
N GLN A 182 -5.28 -15.76 -19.81
CA GLN A 182 -6.12 -16.00 -18.62
C GLN A 182 -5.55 -17.10 -17.72
N THR A 183 -4.60 -17.88 -18.24
CA THR A 183 -3.96 -18.98 -17.52
C THR A 183 -2.45 -18.93 -17.74
N MET A 184 -1.70 -19.21 -16.68
CA MET A 184 -0.25 -19.31 -16.72
C MET A 184 0.21 -20.47 -15.83
N ASN A 185 1.15 -21.31 -16.32
CA ASN A 185 1.70 -22.46 -15.60
C ASN A 185 0.62 -23.39 -15.04
N GLY A 186 -0.49 -23.59 -15.79
CA GLY A 186 -1.61 -24.43 -15.40
C GLY A 186 -2.56 -23.83 -14.34
N ARG A 187 -2.34 -22.57 -13.94
CA ARG A 187 -3.20 -21.84 -13.00
C ARG A 187 -3.98 -20.74 -13.71
N VAL A 188 -5.26 -20.61 -13.36
CA VAL A 188 -6.07 -19.47 -13.83
C VAL A 188 -5.69 -18.24 -13.05
N LEU A 189 -5.43 -17.14 -13.76
CA LEU A 189 -5.04 -15.88 -13.16
C LEU A 189 -6.23 -15.16 -12.53
N THR A 190 -5.93 -14.30 -11.55
CA THR A 190 -6.95 -13.49 -10.84
C THR A 190 -7.33 -12.30 -11.71
N GLU A 191 -8.60 -12.20 -12.08
CA GLU A 191 -9.15 -11.08 -12.84
C GLU A 191 -9.51 -9.91 -11.94
N TRP A 192 -10.32 -10.17 -10.92
CA TRP A 192 -10.80 -9.14 -10.00
C TRP A 192 -10.24 -9.34 -8.62
N VAL A 193 -9.87 -8.23 -7.97
CA VAL A 193 -9.51 -8.19 -6.54
C VAL A 193 -10.36 -7.12 -5.88
N TYR A 194 -11.07 -7.50 -4.84
CA TYR A 194 -11.83 -6.60 -3.99
C TYR A 194 -11.27 -6.64 -2.58
N SER A 195 -11.12 -5.47 -1.99
CA SER A 195 -10.58 -5.34 -0.64
C SER A 195 -11.17 -4.14 0.08
N VAL A 196 -11.08 -4.17 1.39
CA VAL A 196 -11.41 -3.06 2.27
C VAL A 196 -10.22 -2.81 3.17
N SER A 197 -9.76 -1.57 3.25
CA SER A 197 -8.82 -1.14 4.27
C SER A 197 -9.50 -0.22 5.27
N ALA A 198 -9.11 -0.33 6.53
CA ALA A 198 -9.50 0.57 7.59
C ALA A 198 -8.24 1.07 8.30
N ASP A 199 -8.23 2.32 8.69
CA ASP A 199 -7.15 2.96 9.43
C ASP A 199 -7.74 3.83 10.54
N GLY A 200 -7.04 3.90 11.67
CA GLY A 200 -7.39 4.80 12.75
C GLY A 200 -6.12 5.28 13.44
N HIS A 201 -6.02 6.60 13.67
CA HIS A 201 -4.86 7.16 14.35
C HIS A 201 -5.18 8.35 15.24
N TYR A 202 -4.33 8.55 16.21
CA TYR A 202 -4.29 9.69 17.10
C TYR A 202 -3.00 10.46 16.89
N GLN A 203 -3.09 11.79 16.88
CA GLN A 203 -1.95 12.68 16.73
C GLN A 203 -1.66 13.41 18.03
N PHE A 204 -0.42 13.33 18.50
CA PHE A 204 0.10 13.95 19.72
C PHE A 204 1.31 14.82 19.33
N ASP A 205 1.08 16.10 19.05
CA ASP A 205 2.11 17.02 18.55
C ASP A 205 2.86 16.42 17.35
N LYS A 206 4.13 16.02 17.52
CA LYS A 206 4.97 15.42 16.49
C LYS A 206 4.83 13.89 16.35
N LEU A 207 4.11 13.24 17.26
CA LEU A 207 3.93 11.79 17.29
C LEU A 207 2.53 11.43 16.83
N THR A 208 2.43 10.53 15.86
CA THR A 208 1.17 9.90 15.46
C THR A 208 1.24 8.41 15.78
N LEU A 209 0.23 7.91 16.48
CA LEU A 209 0.07 6.48 16.76
C LEU A 209 -1.19 5.98 16.06
N GLY A 210 -1.08 4.87 15.37
CA GLY A 210 -2.21 4.34 14.63
C GLY A 210 -2.17 2.84 14.42
N ALA A 211 -3.28 2.34 13.90
CA ALA A 211 -3.45 0.96 13.51
C ALA A 211 -4.21 0.88 12.19
N SER A 212 -3.87 -0.10 11.38
CA SER A 212 -4.55 -0.35 10.11
C SER A 212 -4.91 -1.82 9.93
N LEU A 213 -5.97 -2.05 9.19
CA LEU A 213 -6.47 -3.36 8.82
C LEU A 213 -6.71 -3.39 7.32
N LEU A 214 -6.47 -4.55 6.71
CA LEU A 214 -6.78 -4.80 5.31
C LEU A 214 -7.39 -6.19 5.21
N GLY A 215 -8.48 -6.32 4.47
CA GLY A 215 -9.07 -7.59 4.13
C GLY A 215 -9.48 -7.63 2.67
N GLY A 216 -9.34 -8.78 2.02
CA GLY A 216 -9.69 -8.87 0.60
C GLY A 216 -9.71 -10.28 0.04
N ASN A 217 -10.32 -10.39 -1.12
CA ASN A 217 -10.39 -11.64 -1.87
C ASN A 217 -10.34 -11.32 -3.38
N GLY A 218 -10.33 -12.35 -4.21
CA GLY A 218 -10.31 -12.18 -5.65
C GLY A 218 -11.12 -13.25 -6.38
N THR A 219 -11.47 -12.93 -7.62
CA THR A 219 -12.08 -13.89 -8.56
C THR A 219 -11.17 -14.07 -9.77
N SER A 220 -11.08 -15.29 -10.25
CA SER A 220 -10.30 -15.64 -11.43
C SER A 220 -11.07 -15.34 -12.73
N TYR A 221 -10.38 -15.38 -13.87
CA TYR A 221 -11.00 -15.25 -15.20
C TYR A 221 -12.05 -16.33 -15.52
N LYS A 222 -12.12 -17.41 -14.74
CA LYS A 222 -13.22 -18.41 -14.84
C LYS A 222 -14.38 -18.10 -13.90
N GLY A 223 -14.38 -16.95 -13.23
CA GLY A 223 -15.43 -16.56 -12.29
C GLY A 223 -15.35 -17.25 -10.92
N ASN A 224 -14.33 -18.07 -10.68
CA ASN A 224 -14.17 -18.75 -9.40
C ASN A 224 -13.57 -17.80 -8.37
N ARG A 225 -14.25 -17.65 -7.22
CA ARG A 225 -13.70 -16.93 -6.06
C ARG A 225 -12.49 -17.66 -5.50
N SER A 226 -11.45 -16.92 -5.10
CA SER A 226 -10.35 -17.52 -4.34
C SER A 226 -10.87 -18.10 -3.02
N ARG A 227 -10.38 -19.29 -2.66
CA ARG A 227 -10.65 -19.89 -1.35
C ARG A 227 -9.88 -19.20 -0.23
N GLU A 228 -8.86 -18.42 -0.58
CA GLU A 228 -7.99 -17.70 0.34
C GLU A 228 -8.52 -16.29 0.52
N PHE A 229 -8.81 -15.91 1.76
CA PHE A 229 -9.09 -14.55 2.14
C PHE A 229 -7.78 -13.93 2.63
N ASN A 230 -7.31 -12.88 1.96
CA ASN A 230 -6.10 -12.16 2.35
C ASN A 230 -6.43 -11.14 3.43
N TYR A 231 -5.61 -11.09 4.46
CA TYR A 231 -5.72 -10.11 5.53
C TYR A 231 -4.37 -9.54 5.89
N ALA A 232 -4.37 -8.34 6.44
CA ALA A 232 -3.21 -7.72 7.05
C ALA A 232 -3.66 -6.81 8.20
N ALA A 233 -2.86 -6.75 9.24
CA ALA A 233 -3.04 -5.84 10.36
C ALA A 233 -1.70 -5.19 10.68
N SER A 234 -1.70 -3.91 11.01
CA SER A 234 -0.50 -3.23 11.47
C SER A 234 -0.80 -2.24 12.58
N VAL A 235 0.20 -2.02 13.42
CA VAL A 235 0.27 -0.89 14.34
C VAL A 235 1.51 -0.07 13.98
N TYR A 236 1.40 1.24 14.05
CA TYR A 236 2.49 2.10 13.63
C TYR A 236 2.63 3.34 14.52
N SER A 237 3.84 3.84 14.55
CA SER A 237 4.18 5.14 15.12
C SER A 237 4.94 5.96 14.09
N ASN A 238 4.52 7.21 13.91
CA ASN A 238 5.17 8.17 13.05
C ASN A 238 5.65 9.35 13.88
N TYR A 239 6.90 9.74 13.73
CA TYR A 239 7.49 10.86 14.42
C TYR A 239 7.99 11.89 13.43
N GLN A 240 7.43 13.11 13.48
CA GLN A 240 7.84 14.22 12.63
C GLN A 240 9.14 14.81 13.17
N ILE A 241 10.26 14.52 12.50
CA ILE A 241 11.60 15.02 12.88
C ILE A 241 11.69 16.51 12.53
N SER A 242 11.29 16.87 11.31
CA SER A 242 11.21 18.24 10.80
C SER A 242 10.10 18.35 9.77
N ASP A 243 9.87 19.52 9.22
CA ASP A 243 8.80 19.74 8.20
C ASP A 243 8.94 18.81 6.99
N SER A 244 10.16 18.41 6.63
CA SER A 244 10.45 17.53 5.49
C SER A 244 10.76 16.08 5.86
N TRP A 245 11.04 15.77 7.14
CA TRP A 245 11.49 14.43 7.54
C TRP A 245 10.57 13.76 8.52
N LEU A 246 10.14 12.53 8.17
CA LEU A 246 9.29 11.66 8.98
C LEU A 246 10.01 10.34 9.24
N ALA A 247 10.13 9.94 10.50
CA ALA A 247 10.53 8.59 10.88
C ALA A 247 9.29 7.77 11.24
N SER A 248 9.21 6.54 10.76
CA SER A 248 8.11 5.63 11.04
C SER A 248 8.61 4.28 11.52
N PHE A 249 7.90 3.72 12.48
CA PHE A 249 8.09 2.34 12.91
C PHE A 249 6.76 1.60 12.83
N THR A 250 6.73 0.47 12.14
CA THR A 250 5.51 -0.31 11.92
C THR A 250 5.76 -1.77 12.29
N VAL A 251 4.82 -2.35 13.01
CA VAL A 251 4.74 -3.79 13.21
C VAL A 251 3.53 -4.28 12.45
N SER A 252 3.72 -5.21 11.54
CA SER A 252 2.65 -5.71 10.69
C SER A 252 2.62 -7.24 10.65
N SER A 253 1.42 -7.78 10.56
CA SER A 253 1.17 -9.19 10.33
C SER A 253 0.24 -9.32 9.13
N ALA A 254 0.58 -10.21 8.21
CA ALA A 254 -0.22 -10.47 7.03
C ALA A 254 -0.29 -11.97 6.75
N GLY A 255 -1.37 -12.41 6.17
CA GLY A 255 -1.57 -13.80 5.85
C GLY A 255 -2.78 -14.03 4.96
N PHE A 256 -3.13 -15.29 4.80
CA PHE A 256 -4.37 -15.67 4.14
C PHE A 256 -5.10 -16.69 5.01
N TYR A 257 -6.42 -16.57 5.02
CA TYR A 257 -7.32 -17.53 5.61
C TYR A 257 -7.94 -18.38 4.50
N SER A 258 -7.70 -19.67 4.53
CA SER A 258 -8.39 -20.60 3.63
C SER A 258 -9.74 -20.95 4.19
N ASP A 259 -10.81 -20.78 3.41
CA ASP A 259 -12.14 -21.29 3.75
C ASP A 259 -12.01 -22.79 4.02
N ALA A 260 -12.10 -23.19 5.29
CA ALA A 260 -12.19 -24.59 5.65
C ALA A 260 -13.52 -25.14 5.11
N GLU A 261 -13.49 -26.33 4.53
CA GLU A 261 -14.67 -26.98 3.95
C GLU A 261 -15.82 -27.21 4.96
N ARG A 262 -15.66 -26.82 6.22
CA ARG A 262 -16.57 -27.07 7.35
C ARG A 262 -16.97 -25.84 8.16
N GLY A 263 -16.80 -24.64 7.66
CA GLY A 263 -17.38 -23.44 8.30
C GLY A 263 -16.89 -23.10 9.71
N THR A 264 -15.81 -23.71 10.19
CA THR A 264 -15.14 -23.27 11.41
C THR A 264 -14.12 -22.20 11.04
N LEU A 265 -14.28 -21.00 11.61
CA LEU A 265 -13.22 -20.01 11.66
C LEU A 265 -12.01 -20.66 12.32
N GLY A 266 -11.00 -21.02 11.54
CA GLY A 266 -9.70 -21.41 12.08
C GLY A 266 -9.12 -20.26 12.89
N ASN A 267 -8.10 -20.52 13.69
CA ASN A 267 -7.37 -19.48 14.40
C ASN A 267 -6.84 -18.46 13.38
N LEU A 268 -7.42 -17.27 13.39
CA LEU A 268 -6.83 -16.10 12.77
C LEU A 268 -5.71 -15.66 13.71
N ASP A 269 -4.50 -16.17 13.50
CA ASP A 269 -3.30 -15.63 14.12
C ASP A 269 -3.02 -14.25 13.51
N LEU A 270 -3.80 -13.26 13.97
CA LEU A 270 -3.63 -11.86 13.56
C LEU A 270 -2.28 -11.30 14.00
N PHE A 271 -1.67 -11.88 15.05
CA PHE A 271 -0.37 -11.47 15.57
C PHE A 271 0.44 -12.70 16.00
N ASP A 272 1.18 -13.27 15.08
CA ASP A 272 2.31 -14.15 15.37
C ASP A 272 3.56 -13.25 15.41
N THR A 273 4.13 -13.04 16.59
CA THR A 273 5.28 -12.15 16.81
C THR A 273 6.51 -12.56 15.98
N ASP A 274 6.70 -13.85 15.74
CA ASP A 274 7.85 -14.35 15.00
C ASP A 274 7.70 -14.11 13.49
N LYS A 275 6.46 -14.19 12.99
CA LYS A 275 6.11 -13.91 11.59
C LYS A 275 5.86 -12.44 11.31
N ALA A 276 5.65 -11.63 12.35
CA ALA A 276 5.39 -10.21 12.18
C ALA A 276 6.59 -9.53 11.52
N SER A 277 6.31 -8.61 10.61
CA SER A 277 7.31 -7.73 10.00
C SER A 277 7.47 -6.48 10.86
N TYR A 278 8.72 -6.17 11.18
CA TYR A 278 9.15 -4.97 11.90
C TYR A 278 9.82 -4.04 10.88
N ILE A 279 9.18 -2.92 10.62
CA ILE A 279 9.57 -2.01 9.55
C ILE A 279 9.99 -0.68 10.16
N ALA A 280 11.24 -0.27 9.91
CA ALA A 280 11.74 1.06 10.21
C ALA A 280 11.86 1.84 8.89
N GLN A 281 11.24 3.02 8.82
CA GLN A 281 11.19 3.83 7.60
C GLN A 281 11.56 5.27 7.88
N LEU A 282 12.29 5.87 6.94
CA LEU A 282 12.56 7.29 6.87
C LEU A 282 11.98 7.84 5.56
N THR A 283 11.21 8.93 5.67
CA THR A 283 10.57 9.58 4.53
C THR A 283 11.00 11.05 4.47
N TYR A 284 11.40 11.49 3.29
CA TYR A 284 11.65 12.88 2.95
C TYR A 284 10.51 13.39 2.06
N SER A 285 9.96 14.54 2.38
CA SER A 285 8.90 15.22 1.62
C SER A 285 9.34 16.63 1.20
N PHE A 286 8.96 17.04 0.01
CA PHE A 286 9.28 18.35 -0.57
C PHE A 286 8.08 18.93 -1.32
#